data_56a857fd3e620c295fc29569bc9c378a
#
_entry.id   56a857fd3e620c295fc29569bc9c378a
#
_cell.length_a   1.000
_cell.length_b   1.000
_cell.length_c   1.000
_cell.angle_alpha   90.00
_cell.angle_beta   90.00
_cell.angle_gamma   90.00
#
_symmetry.space_group_name_H-M   'P 1'
#
loop_
_entity.id
_entity.type
_entity.pdbx_description
1 polymer ?
#
loop_
_entity_poly.entity_id
_entity_poly.type
_entity_poly.pdbx_seq_one_letter_code
_entity_poly.pdbx_strand_id
1 'polypeptide(L)'
;MNLDDAIVLETFTNYIAAEMTAGLLESEGVEARVVTDDGGGMYPSLRLTLGVRLMVYREDEARAREILAAMAEVPETDEAS
;
A
#
# COMPACT_ATOMS: atom_id res chain seq x y z
N MET A 1 12.58 7.92 -0.98
CA MET A 1 11.38 8.74 -0.79
C MET A 1 11.55 9.64 0.42
N ASN A 2 11.18 10.90 0.28
CA ASN A 2 11.28 11.82 1.37
C ASN A 2 9.98 11.72 2.15
N LEU A 3 10.00 11.19 3.35
CA LEU A 3 8.79 10.97 4.08
C LEU A 3 8.06 12.25 4.49
N ASP A 4 8.70 13.38 4.40
CA ASP A 4 8.05 14.62 4.79
C ASP A 4 6.94 14.94 3.78
N ASP A 5 7.06 14.44 2.56
CA ASP A 5 6.05 14.71 1.54
C ASP A 5 5.22 13.47 1.25
N ALA A 6 5.29 12.48 2.12
CA ALA A 6 4.57 11.23 1.88
C ALA A 6 3.37 11.11 2.80
N ILE A 7 2.38 10.36 2.36
CA ILE A 7 1.20 10.13 3.17
C ILE A 7 0.93 8.65 3.15
N VAL A 8 0.14 8.16 4.10
CA VAL A 8 -0.22 6.77 4.15
C VAL A 8 -1.43 6.61 3.23
N LEU A 9 -1.26 5.83 2.18
CA LEU A 9 -2.33 5.62 1.22
C LEU A 9 -3.23 4.51 1.72
N GLU A 10 -2.65 3.46 2.27
CA GLU A 10 -3.44 2.32 2.69
C GLU A 10 -2.69 1.55 3.76
N THR A 11 -3.39 0.85 4.64
CA THR A 11 -2.71 0.00 5.62
C THR A 11 -3.12 -1.43 5.32
N PHE A 12 -2.21 -2.35 5.55
CA PHE A 12 -2.44 -3.75 5.27
C PHE A 12 -2.05 -4.57 6.49
N THR A 13 -2.60 -5.75 6.61
CA THR A 13 -2.19 -6.64 7.68
C THR A 13 -1.21 -7.68 7.13
N ASN A 14 -1.05 -7.70 5.79
CA ASN A 14 -0.18 -8.67 5.15
C ASN A 14 0.90 -7.93 4.39
N TYR A 15 2.16 -8.16 4.73
CA TYR A 15 3.26 -7.48 4.09
C TYR A 15 3.33 -7.80 2.60
N ILE A 16 3.08 -9.03 2.21
CA ILE A 16 3.16 -9.43 0.81
C ILE A 16 2.12 -8.66 0.00
N ALA A 17 0.92 -8.51 0.56
CA ALA A 17 -0.12 -7.77 -0.16
C ALA A 17 0.30 -6.32 -0.36
N ALA A 18 0.95 -5.74 0.64
CA ALA A 18 1.39 -4.36 0.54
C ALA A 18 2.48 -4.24 -0.53
N GLU A 19 3.40 -5.21 -0.59
CA GLU A 19 4.46 -5.15 -1.56
C GLU A 19 3.91 -5.32 -2.98
N MET A 20 2.92 -6.15 -3.16
CA MET A 20 2.35 -6.35 -4.47
C MET A 20 1.63 -5.08 -4.92
N THR A 21 0.96 -4.43 -4.00
CA THR A 21 0.25 -3.19 -4.32
C THR A 21 1.26 -2.10 -4.66
N ALA A 22 2.37 -2.05 -3.92
CA ALA A 22 3.40 -1.05 -4.19
C ALA A 22 3.98 -1.30 -5.59
N GLY A 23 4.19 -2.56 -5.95
CA GLY A 23 4.72 -2.90 -7.25
C GLY A 23 3.79 -2.45 -8.37
N LEU A 24 2.49 -2.60 -8.14
CA LEU A 24 1.52 -2.21 -9.14
C LEU A 24 1.60 -0.68 -9.32
N LEU A 25 1.63 0.07 -8.22
CA LEU A 25 1.66 1.51 -8.32
C LEU A 25 2.93 1.96 -9.03
N GLU A 26 4.05 1.32 -8.75
CA GLU A 26 5.27 1.69 -9.38
C GLU A 26 5.24 1.39 -10.89
N SER A 27 4.55 0.34 -11.28
CA SER A 27 4.48 0.01 -12.69
C SER A 27 3.62 1.06 -13.40
N GLU A 28 2.80 1.81 -12.65
CA GLU A 28 1.97 2.85 -13.23
C GLU A 28 2.63 4.23 -13.06
N GLY A 29 3.85 4.25 -12.63
CA GLY A 29 4.57 5.50 -12.50
C GLY A 29 4.43 6.23 -11.17
N VAL A 30 3.86 5.57 -10.16
CA VAL A 30 3.68 6.21 -8.87
C VAL A 30 4.67 5.57 -7.89
N GLU A 31 5.55 6.37 -7.31
CA GLU A 31 6.52 5.85 -6.38
C GLU A 31 5.81 5.47 -5.10
N ALA A 32 6.02 4.26 -4.63
CA ALA A 32 5.37 3.77 -3.42
C ALA A 32 6.39 3.09 -2.51
N ARG A 33 6.18 3.21 -1.22
CA ARG A 33 7.09 2.59 -0.27
C ARG A 33 6.30 1.87 0.81
N VAL A 34 6.72 0.66 1.16
CA VAL A 34 6.07 -0.11 2.20
C VAL A 34 6.86 0.10 3.48
N VAL A 35 6.16 0.50 4.54
CA VAL A 35 6.79 0.76 5.81
C VAL A 35 6.13 -0.10 6.86
N THR A 36 6.92 -0.84 7.61
CA THR A 36 6.36 -1.68 8.65
C THR A 36 6.77 -1.05 9.98
N ASP A 37 5.86 -1.10 10.93
CA ASP A 37 6.15 -0.52 12.21
C ASP A 37 6.38 -1.68 13.14
N ASP A 38 7.52 -2.29 13.07
CA ASP A 38 7.78 -3.48 13.80
C ASP A 38 8.47 -3.28 15.14
N GLY A 39 8.60 -2.08 15.55
CA GLY A 39 9.17 -1.81 16.85
C GLY A 39 10.51 -2.42 17.03
N GLY A 40 11.26 -2.52 15.98
CA GLY A 40 12.54 -3.08 16.08
C GLY A 40 12.49 -4.59 16.11
N GLY A 41 11.34 -5.14 15.84
CA GLY A 41 11.24 -6.58 15.79
C GLY A 41 11.20 -7.26 17.11
N MET A 42 11.15 -6.52 18.17
CA MET A 42 11.11 -7.10 19.46
C MET A 42 9.87 -7.89 19.75
N TYR A 43 8.78 -7.53 19.25
CA TYR A 43 7.54 -8.22 19.52
C TYR A 43 6.87 -8.56 18.19
N PRO A 44 7.27 -9.68 17.62
CA PRO A 44 6.73 -10.08 16.32
C PRO A 44 5.21 -10.10 16.26
N SER A 45 4.57 -10.47 17.34
CA SER A 45 3.13 -10.52 17.30
C SER A 45 2.54 -9.12 17.21
N LEU A 46 3.27 -8.12 17.69
CA LEU A 46 2.76 -6.78 17.65
C LEU A 46 2.89 -6.26 16.24
N ARG A 47 3.84 -6.75 15.47
CA ARG A 47 4.00 -6.30 14.12
C ARG A 47 2.73 -6.57 13.36
N LEU A 48 2.08 -7.70 13.63
CA LEU A 48 0.89 -8.05 12.91
C LEU A 48 -0.23 -7.10 13.32
N THR A 49 -0.19 -6.61 14.54
CA THR A 49 -1.23 -5.74 15.02
C THR A 49 -1.02 -4.34 14.52
N LEU A 50 0.24 -3.90 14.44
CA LEU A 50 0.51 -2.54 14.05
C LEU A 50 0.30 -2.37 12.55
N GLY A 51 0.41 -3.42 11.80
CA GLY A 51 0.11 -3.34 10.40
C GLY A 51 1.27 -2.90 9.52
N VAL A 52 1.00 -2.81 8.26
CA VAL A 52 1.98 -2.46 7.27
C VAL A 52 1.40 -1.26 6.54
N ARG A 53 2.17 -0.20 6.38
CA ARG A 53 1.67 0.99 5.72
C ARG A 53 2.25 1.16 4.33
N LEU A 54 1.40 1.52 3.39
CA LEU A 54 1.83 1.77 2.02
C LEU A 54 1.80 3.27 1.85
N MET A 55 2.94 3.87 1.56
CA MET A 55 3.05 5.31 1.46
C MET A 55 3.35 5.77 0.05
N VAL A 56 2.80 6.90 -0.33
CA VAL A 56 3.06 7.50 -1.63
C VAL A 56 3.25 8.99 -1.36
N TYR A 57 3.72 9.72 -2.35
CA TYR A 57 3.89 11.15 -2.20
C TYR A 57 2.49 11.77 -2.19
N ARG A 58 2.32 12.80 -1.42
CA ARG A 58 1.05 13.51 -1.31
C ARG A 58 0.52 13.92 -2.67
N GLU A 59 1.39 14.39 -3.54
CA GLU A 59 0.96 14.83 -4.85
C GLU A 59 0.44 13.69 -5.72
N ASP A 60 0.76 12.46 -5.40
CA ASP A 60 0.31 11.35 -6.20
C ASP A 60 -0.88 10.63 -5.57
N GLU A 61 -1.38 11.11 -4.48
CA GLU A 61 -2.47 10.44 -3.79
C GLU A 61 -3.68 10.17 -4.66
N ALA A 62 -4.16 11.16 -5.35
CA ALA A 62 -5.36 11.01 -6.15
C ALA A 62 -5.15 9.96 -7.24
N ARG A 63 -3.99 10.00 -7.90
CA ARG A 63 -3.73 9.06 -8.97
C ARG A 63 -3.60 7.67 -8.39
N ALA A 64 -2.94 7.53 -7.24
CA ALA A 64 -2.75 6.22 -6.63
C ALA A 64 -4.11 5.62 -6.27
N ARG A 65 -5.01 6.44 -5.75
CA ARG A 65 -6.30 5.93 -5.37
C ARG A 65 -7.11 5.51 -6.61
N GLU A 66 -6.92 6.17 -7.71
CA GLU A 66 -7.62 5.83 -8.93
C GLU A 66 -7.11 4.46 -9.41
N ILE A 67 -5.81 4.22 -9.34
CA ILE A 67 -5.23 2.98 -9.78
C ILE A 67 -5.78 1.82 -8.93
N LEU A 68 -5.85 2.03 -7.62
CA LEU A 68 -6.34 0.99 -6.75
C LEU A 68 -7.82 0.74 -6.96
N ALA A 69 -8.57 1.77 -7.25
CA ALA A 69 -10.00 1.62 -7.46
C ALA A 69 -10.24 0.79 -8.73
N ALA A 70 -9.46 1.06 -9.75
CA ALA A 70 -9.63 0.36 -11.01
C ALA A 70 -9.28 -1.11 -10.82
N MET A 71 -8.28 -1.39 -9.99
CA MET A 71 -7.88 -2.73 -9.77
C MET A 71 -8.95 -3.46 -8.97
N ALA A 72 -9.57 -2.80 -8.04
CA ALA A 72 -10.57 -3.42 -7.21
C ALA A 72 -11.84 -3.75 -7.98
N GLU A 73 -12.13 -3.02 -9.00
CA GLU A 73 -13.29 -3.28 -9.78
C GLU A 73 -13.23 -4.50 -10.67
N VAL A 74 -12.09 -4.79 -11.18
CA VAL A 74 -11.97 -5.89 -12.07
C VAL A 74 -12.45 -7.24 -11.56
N PRO A 75 -12.05 -7.66 -10.47
CA PRO A 75 -12.40 -8.96 -10.00
C PRO A 75 -13.85 -9.18 -9.85
N GLU A 76 -14.56 -8.22 -9.40
CA GLU A 76 -15.87 -8.42 -9.16
C GLU A 76 -16.61 -8.57 -10.36
N THR A 77 -16.22 -7.99 -11.38
CA THR A 77 -16.94 -8.04 -12.55
C THR A 77 -16.90 -9.45 -13.00
N ASP A 78 -15.84 -10.08 -12.91
CA ASP A 78 -15.70 -11.39 -13.38
C ASP A 78 -16.53 -12.30 -12.64
N GLU A 79 -16.59 -12.14 -11.45
CA GLU A 79 -17.27 -12.95 -10.65
C GLU A 79 -18.63 -13.01 -11.02
N ALA A 80 -19.15 -11.96 -11.32
CA ALA A 80 -20.51 -11.88 -11.63
C ALA A 80 -20.89 -12.87 -12.64
N SER A 81 -20.03 -13.33 -13.38
CA SER A 81 -20.43 -14.23 -14.46
C SER A 81 -20.67 -15.64 -14.03
#